data_688748f2716597b7eca39166b08946d3
#
_entry.id   688748f2716597b7eca39166b08946d3
#
_cell.length_a   1.000
_cell.length_b   1.000
_cell.length_c   1.000
_cell.angle_alpha   90.00
_cell.angle_beta   90.00
_cell.angle_gamma   90.00
#
_symmetry.space_group_name_H-M   'P 1'
#
loop_
_entity.id
_entity.type
_entity.pdbx_description
1 polymer ?
#
loop_
_entity_poly.entity_id
_entity_poly.type
_entity_poly.pdbx_seq_one_letter_code
_entity_poly.pdbx_strand_id
1 'polypeptide(L)'
;MRADATANRLRLLDATVDLVLEVGGEPSRDAIAARTGVGIGTVYRHFPDRQSLLHAVARHVLERTITAGEAIVADSAGDAGAVDGIGAIRQYMHAALDHGIGAVNMIHPLLDDSDWPDLTTRAEALMRELVDLGRGDDRLGVDIDVGDIVFATIRLGRPLAIGLPPDEDRVIAHRQLDRYVDGWLLRPHTRTQGEPEA
;
A
#
# COMPACT_ATOMS: atom_id res chain seq x y z
N MET A 1 -23.65 -20.85 -0.18
CA MET A 1 -24.43 -19.58 -0.27
C MET A 1 -23.77 -18.39 0.42
N ARG A 2 -23.47 -18.39 1.78
CA ARG A 2 -22.80 -17.23 2.41
C ARG A 2 -21.35 -17.06 1.97
N ALA A 3 -20.58 -18.14 1.87
CA ALA A 3 -19.20 -18.12 1.41
C ALA A 3 -19.06 -17.58 -0.03
N ASP A 4 -19.98 -18.00 -0.93
CA ASP A 4 -20.00 -17.53 -2.32
C ASP A 4 -20.30 -16.03 -2.42
N ALA A 5 -21.21 -15.52 -1.58
CA ALA A 5 -21.54 -14.10 -1.54
C ALA A 5 -20.35 -13.27 -1.04
N THR A 6 -19.62 -13.76 -0.02
CA THR A 6 -18.40 -13.10 0.47
C THR A 6 -17.31 -13.11 -0.58
N ALA A 7 -17.04 -14.25 -1.23
CA ALA A 7 -16.05 -14.37 -2.29
C ALA A 7 -16.38 -13.46 -3.49
N ASN A 8 -17.67 -13.37 -3.86
CA ASN A 8 -18.11 -12.45 -4.92
C ASN A 8 -17.89 -10.98 -4.53
N ARG A 9 -18.19 -10.62 -3.27
CA ARG A 9 -17.96 -9.26 -2.78
C ARG A 9 -16.47 -8.89 -2.85
N LEU A 10 -15.58 -9.76 -2.41
CA LEU A 10 -14.13 -9.52 -2.47
C LEU A 10 -13.65 -9.36 -3.91
N ARG A 11 -14.08 -10.24 -4.83
CA ARG A 11 -13.75 -10.10 -6.27
C ARG A 11 -14.21 -8.77 -6.86
N LEU A 12 -15.39 -8.28 -6.45
CA LEU A 12 -15.88 -6.97 -6.88
C LEU A 12 -15.01 -5.84 -6.35
N LEU A 13 -14.55 -5.93 -5.09
CA LEU A 13 -13.68 -4.93 -4.49
C LEU A 13 -12.30 -4.91 -5.16
N ASP A 14 -11.67 -6.08 -5.34
CA ASP A 14 -10.36 -6.19 -6.00
C ASP A 14 -10.42 -5.64 -7.44
N ALA A 15 -11.44 -6.04 -8.22
CA ALA A 15 -11.64 -5.52 -9.57
C ALA A 15 -11.89 -3.99 -9.59
N THR A 16 -12.54 -3.45 -8.55
CA THR A 16 -12.75 -2.01 -8.44
C THR A 16 -11.45 -1.28 -8.13
N VAL A 17 -10.57 -1.83 -7.26
CA VAL A 17 -9.24 -1.28 -6.99
C VAL A 17 -8.43 -1.19 -8.28
N ASP A 18 -8.36 -2.28 -9.05
CA ASP A 18 -7.63 -2.30 -10.33
C ASP A 18 -8.18 -1.24 -11.31
N LEU A 19 -9.50 -1.16 -11.44
CA LEU A 19 -10.14 -0.17 -12.31
C LEU A 19 -9.90 1.28 -11.85
N VAL A 20 -9.89 1.55 -10.53
CA VAL A 20 -9.53 2.89 -10.00
C VAL A 20 -8.13 3.27 -10.43
N LEU A 21 -7.17 2.35 -10.30
CA LEU A 21 -5.78 2.57 -10.70
C LEU A 21 -5.65 2.76 -12.22
N GLU A 22 -6.41 2.01 -13.02
CA GLU A 22 -6.37 2.11 -14.49
C GLU A 22 -6.96 3.41 -15.03
N VAL A 23 -8.13 3.83 -14.51
CA VAL A 23 -8.87 5.00 -15.05
C VAL A 23 -8.53 6.31 -14.36
N GLY A 24 -7.82 6.26 -13.27
CA GLY A 24 -7.43 7.46 -12.51
C GLY A 24 -8.54 8.05 -11.65
N GLY A 25 -9.58 7.30 -11.35
CA GLY A 25 -10.73 7.75 -10.57
C GLY A 25 -11.81 6.69 -10.42
N GLU A 26 -13.05 7.12 -10.18
CA GLU A 26 -14.16 6.18 -9.95
C GLU A 26 -14.54 5.43 -11.25
N PRO A 27 -14.52 4.07 -11.25
CA PRO A 27 -14.98 3.28 -12.36
C PRO A 27 -16.52 3.18 -12.40
N SER A 28 -17.07 3.00 -13.60
CA SER A 28 -18.50 2.72 -13.73
C SER A 28 -18.86 1.32 -13.23
N ARG A 29 -20.07 1.15 -12.72
CA ARG A 29 -20.58 -0.17 -12.30
C ARG A 29 -20.64 -1.17 -13.44
N ASP A 30 -20.89 -0.71 -14.66
CA ASP A 30 -20.84 -1.56 -15.86
C ASP A 30 -19.42 -2.08 -16.11
N ALA A 31 -18.39 -1.26 -15.94
CA ALA A 31 -17.00 -1.69 -16.06
C ALA A 31 -16.65 -2.74 -14.99
N ILE A 32 -17.10 -2.54 -13.74
CA ILE A 32 -16.90 -3.51 -12.65
C ILE A 32 -17.63 -4.84 -12.97
N ALA A 33 -18.86 -4.79 -13.43
CA ALA A 33 -19.64 -5.96 -13.82
C ALA A 33 -18.95 -6.74 -14.97
N ALA A 34 -18.50 -6.01 -15.99
CA ALA A 34 -17.78 -6.58 -17.13
C ALA A 34 -16.45 -7.24 -16.70
N ARG A 35 -15.65 -6.56 -15.85
CA ARG A 35 -14.36 -7.05 -15.35
C ARG A 35 -14.52 -8.33 -14.52
N THR A 36 -15.57 -8.45 -13.73
CA THR A 36 -15.79 -9.59 -12.81
C THR A 36 -16.65 -10.70 -13.41
N GLY A 37 -17.31 -10.45 -14.56
CA GLY A 37 -18.23 -11.39 -15.19
C GLY A 37 -19.55 -11.60 -14.44
N VAL A 38 -19.89 -10.71 -13.49
CA VAL A 38 -21.18 -10.76 -12.78
C VAL A 38 -22.21 -9.85 -13.43
N GLY A 39 -23.50 -10.16 -13.24
CA GLY A 39 -24.56 -9.28 -13.70
C GLY A 39 -24.56 -7.95 -12.94
N ILE A 40 -24.85 -6.84 -13.64
CA ILE A 40 -24.93 -5.49 -13.05
C ILE A 40 -25.84 -5.40 -11.82
N GLY A 41 -26.94 -6.17 -11.80
CA GLY A 41 -27.84 -6.28 -10.65
C GLY A 41 -27.17 -6.89 -9.40
N THR A 42 -26.11 -7.67 -9.58
CA THR A 42 -25.30 -8.21 -8.47
C THR A 42 -24.42 -7.11 -7.89
N VAL A 43 -23.82 -6.26 -8.72
CA VAL A 43 -23.04 -5.10 -8.27
C VAL A 43 -23.92 -4.16 -7.43
N TYR A 44 -25.12 -3.82 -7.93
CA TYR A 44 -26.06 -2.95 -7.18
C TYR A 44 -26.56 -3.59 -5.88
N ARG A 45 -26.71 -4.90 -5.81
CA ARG A 45 -27.07 -5.58 -4.54
C ARG A 45 -25.98 -5.49 -3.49
N HIS A 46 -24.71 -5.52 -3.88
CA HIS A 46 -23.58 -5.38 -2.96
C HIS A 46 -23.30 -3.92 -2.60
N PHE A 47 -23.49 -3.02 -3.56
CA PHE A 47 -23.16 -1.61 -3.46
C PHE A 47 -24.28 -0.77 -4.07
N PRO A 48 -25.34 -0.49 -3.29
CA PRO A 48 -26.56 0.16 -3.81
C PRO A 48 -26.31 1.59 -4.32
N ASP A 49 -25.37 2.28 -3.72
CA ASP A 49 -25.02 3.65 -4.07
C ASP A 49 -23.51 3.82 -4.29
N ARG A 50 -23.12 5.01 -4.69
CA ARG A 50 -21.74 5.39 -4.96
C ARG A 50 -20.87 5.32 -3.70
N GLN A 51 -21.37 5.92 -2.62
CA GLN A 51 -20.60 6.01 -1.37
C GLN A 51 -20.35 4.64 -0.76
N SER A 52 -21.36 3.76 -0.75
CA SER A 52 -21.22 2.38 -0.26
C SER A 52 -20.13 1.59 -1.00
N LEU A 53 -19.93 1.84 -2.30
CA LEU A 53 -18.86 1.23 -3.08
C LEU A 53 -17.50 1.83 -2.71
N LEU A 54 -17.36 3.16 -2.73
CA LEU A 54 -16.09 3.84 -2.49
C LEU A 54 -15.59 3.59 -1.06
N HIS A 55 -16.47 3.66 -0.06
CA HIS A 55 -16.15 3.30 1.33
C HIS A 55 -15.69 1.85 1.46
N ALA A 56 -16.40 0.91 0.81
CA ALA A 56 -16.03 -0.49 0.87
C ALA A 56 -14.67 -0.76 0.21
N VAL A 57 -14.35 -0.09 -0.90
CA VAL A 57 -13.05 -0.19 -1.58
C VAL A 57 -11.94 0.36 -0.70
N ALA A 58 -12.10 1.57 -0.18
CA ALA A 58 -11.09 2.19 0.69
C ALA A 58 -10.83 1.33 1.93
N ARG A 59 -11.91 0.91 2.62
CA ARG A 59 -11.81 0.05 3.79
C ARG A 59 -11.13 -1.29 3.48
N HIS A 60 -11.46 -1.92 2.36
CA HIS A 60 -10.86 -3.19 1.93
C HIS A 60 -9.34 -3.08 1.74
N VAL A 61 -8.88 -2.04 1.05
CA VAL A 61 -7.45 -1.80 0.83
C VAL A 61 -6.74 -1.51 2.16
N LEU A 62 -7.30 -0.63 2.98
CA LEU A 62 -6.72 -0.26 4.28
C LEU A 62 -6.63 -1.47 5.23
N GLU A 63 -7.70 -2.26 5.36
CA GLU A 63 -7.69 -3.47 6.19
C GLU A 63 -6.63 -4.48 5.75
N ARG A 64 -6.50 -4.74 4.45
CA ARG A 64 -5.47 -5.65 3.90
C ARG A 64 -4.07 -5.13 4.18
N THR A 65 -3.85 -3.84 3.96
CA THR A 65 -2.54 -3.20 4.15
C THR A 65 -2.13 -3.21 5.61
N ILE A 66 -3.04 -2.84 6.52
CA ILE A 66 -2.78 -2.86 7.97
C ILE A 66 -2.52 -4.29 8.45
N THR A 67 -3.36 -5.25 8.06
CA THR A 67 -3.20 -6.65 8.47
C THR A 67 -1.88 -7.26 7.97
N ALA A 68 -1.46 -6.95 6.76
CA ALA A 68 -0.16 -7.38 6.25
C ALA A 68 0.99 -6.76 7.05
N GLY A 69 0.89 -5.48 7.39
CA GLY A 69 1.88 -4.79 8.21
C GLY A 69 1.99 -5.36 9.62
N GLU A 70 0.86 -5.63 10.28
CA GLU A 70 0.81 -6.27 11.59
C GLU A 70 1.49 -7.65 11.58
N ALA A 71 1.28 -8.45 10.52
CA ALA A 71 1.94 -9.73 10.35
C ALA A 71 3.46 -9.57 10.17
N ILE A 72 3.91 -8.63 9.34
CA ILE A 72 5.34 -8.34 9.12
C ILE A 72 6.02 -7.93 10.42
N VAL A 73 5.41 -7.07 11.22
CA VAL A 73 5.94 -6.64 12.52
C VAL A 73 6.02 -7.80 13.49
N ALA A 74 4.97 -8.65 13.55
CA ALA A 74 4.96 -9.83 14.41
C ALA A 74 6.07 -10.83 14.04
N ASP A 75 6.30 -11.06 12.75
CA ASP A 75 7.36 -11.94 12.24
C ASP A 75 8.76 -11.37 12.56
N SER A 76 8.92 -10.05 12.51
CA SER A 76 10.19 -9.37 12.85
C SER A 76 10.53 -9.48 14.34
N ALA A 77 9.53 -9.62 15.22
CA ALA A 77 9.72 -9.77 16.66
C ALA A 77 10.00 -11.21 17.10
N GLY A 78 9.71 -12.21 16.27
CA GLY A 78 9.64 -13.63 16.66
C GLY A 78 10.95 -14.42 16.51
N ASP A 79 11.91 -14.02 15.68
CA ASP A 79 13.14 -14.78 15.43
C ASP A 79 14.35 -13.86 15.26
N ALA A 80 15.39 -14.06 16.06
CA ALA A 80 16.61 -13.23 16.10
C ALA A 80 17.47 -13.33 14.80
N GLY A 81 16.83 -13.30 13.64
CA GLY A 81 17.48 -13.40 12.33
C GLY A 81 16.51 -13.23 11.15
N ALA A 82 15.22 -13.00 11.39
CA ALA A 82 14.24 -13.06 10.33
C ALA A 82 14.24 -11.79 9.45
N VAL A 83 13.79 -10.66 9.94
CA VAL A 83 13.71 -9.43 9.13
C VAL A 83 14.22 -8.25 9.95
N ASP A 84 15.17 -7.52 9.41
CA ASP A 84 15.67 -6.29 10.04
C ASP A 84 14.65 -5.15 9.93
N GLY A 85 14.82 -4.10 10.74
CA GLY A 85 13.86 -3.01 10.82
C GLY A 85 13.58 -2.32 9.48
N ILE A 86 14.62 -2.07 8.67
CA ILE A 86 14.48 -1.49 7.33
C ILE A 86 13.82 -2.49 6.36
N GLY A 87 14.14 -3.79 6.50
CA GLY A 87 13.48 -4.85 5.73
C GLY A 87 11.99 -4.96 6.03
N ALA A 88 11.57 -4.82 7.29
CA ALA A 88 10.18 -4.81 7.69
C ALA A 88 9.42 -3.62 7.06
N ILE A 89 9.99 -2.42 7.13
CA ILE A 89 9.41 -1.23 6.48
C ILE A 89 9.29 -1.45 4.96
N ARG A 90 10.36 -1.95 4.32
CA ARG A 90 10.37 -2.23 2.88
C ARG A 90 9.27 -3.22 2.49
N GLN A 91 9.14 -4.33 3.22
CA GLN A 91 8.09 -5.33 2.98
C GLN A 91 6.69 -4.74 3.14
N TYR A 92 6.46 -3.94 4.19
CA TYR A 92 5.20 -3.24 4.39
C TYR A 92 4.86 -2.32 3.22
N MET A 93 5.81 -1.49 2.79
CA MET A 93 5.59 -0.56 1.69
C MET A 93 5.30 -1.29 0.37
N HIS A 94 6.00 -2.39 0.08
CA HIS A 94 5.70 -3.24 -1.07
C HIS A 94 4.29 -3.85 -0.99
N ALA A 95 3.91 -4.41 0.17
CA ALA A 95 2.57 -4.95 0.38
C ALA A 95 1.48 -3.88 0.20
N ALA A 96 1.71 -2.66 0.67
CA ALA A 96 0.78 -1.55 0.49
C ALA A 96 0.60 -1.17 -0.99
N LEU A 97 1.68 -1.19 -1.80
CA LEU A 97 1.59 -1.01 -3.26
C LEU A 97 0.75 -2.13 -3.90
N ASP A 98 1.03 -3.39 -3.56
CA ASP A 98 0.31 -4.55 -4.09
C ASP A 98 -1.17 -4.58 -3.69
N HIS A 99 -1.51 -4.05 -2.53
CA HIS A 99 -2.89 -3.90 -2.09
C HIS A 99 -3.63 -2.72 -2.74
N GLY A 100 -2.92 -1.87 -3.49
CA GLY A 100 -3.51 -0.75 -4.20
C GLY A 100 -3.75 0.49 -3.34
N ILE A 101 -2.85 0.82 -2.41
CA ILE A 101 -2.98 2.01 -1.54
C ILE A 101 -3.14 3.31 -2.35
N GLY A 102 -2.57 3.36 -3.55
CA GLY A 102 -2.75 4.48 -4.48
C GLY A 102 -4.20 4.71 -4.87
N ALA A 103 -5.02 3.65 -4.99
CA ALA A 103 -6.44 3.77 -5.29
C ALA A 103 -7.18 4.49 -4.16
N VAL A 104 -6.85 4.21 -2.89
CA VAL A 104 -7.45 4.90 -1.74
C VAL A 104 -7.19 6.40 -1.83
N ASN A 105 -5.95 6.81 -2.11
CA ASN A 105 -5.61 8.22 -2.26
C ASN A 105 -6.39 8.90 -3.41
N MET A 106 -6.66 8.16 -4.49
CA MET A 106 -7.38 8.70 -5.66
C MET A 106 -8.88 8.87 -5.38
N ILE A 107 -9.49 7.97 -4.60
CA ILE A 107 -10.92 8.05 -4.28
C ILE A 107 -11.22 8.82 -2.99
N HIS A 108 -10.23 9.02 -2.11
CA HIS A 108 -10.41 9.71 -0.83
C HIS A 108 -11.13 11.08 -0.96
N PRO A 109 -10.80 11.96 -1.94
CA PRO A 109 -11.51 13.22 -2.11
C PRO A 109 -12.98 13.08 -2.52
N LEU A 110 -13.41 11.86 -2.87
CA LEU A 110 -14.77 11.53 -3.31
C LEU A 110 -15.63 10.92 -2.19
N LEU A 111 -15.02 10.64 -1.02
CA LEU A 111 -15.71 10.10 0.14
C LEU A 111 -16.38 11.22 0.94
N ASP A 112 -17.64 11.03 1.29
CA ASP A 112 -18.41 12.00 2.08
C ASP A 112 -17.97 12.00 3.56
N ASP A 113 -17.69 10.81 4.09
CA ASP A 113 -17.18 10.58 5.44
C ASP A 113 -16.20 9.42 5.40
N SER A 114 -14.99 9.61 5.88
CA SER A 114 -13.92 8.61 5.88
C SER A 114 -13.38 8.34 7.29
N ASP A 115 -14.19 8.56 8.32
CA ASP A 115 -13.80 8.23 9.69
C ASP A 115 -14.03 6.74 9.98
N TRP A 116 -12.91 6.03 10.17
CA TRP A 116 -12.87 4.63 10.58
C TRP A 116 -11.98 4.47 11.83
N PRO A 117 -12.50 4.77 13.02
CA PRO A 117 -11.69 4.81 14.25
C PRO A 117 -10.92 3.52 14.53
N ASP A 118 -11.52 2.36 14.19
CA ASP A 118 -10.90 1.06 14.31
C ASP A 118 -9.65 0.90 13.43
N LEU A 119 -9.73 1.33 12.17
CA LEU A 119 -8.59 1.29 11.24
C LEU A 119 -7.55 2.36 11.59
N THR A 120 -7.99 3.56 11.96
CA THR A 120 -7.10 4.65 12.37
C THR A 120 -6.24 4.22 13.55
N THR A 121 -6.84 3.68 14.61
CA THR A 121 -6.12 3.21 15.79
C THR A 121 -5.10 2.12 15.45
N ARG A 122 -5.48 1.13 14.64
CA ARG A 122 -4.57 0.07 14.19
C ARG A 122 -3.43 0.61 13.32
N ALA A 123 -3.75 1.50 12.38
CA ALA A 123 -2.74 2.11 11.51
C ALA A 123 -1.72 2.94 12.29
N GLU A 124 -2.17 3.73 13.28
CA GLU A 124 -1.28 4.51 14.15
C GLU A 124 -0.36 3.62 14.98
N ALA A 125 -0.88 2.52 15.54
CA ALA A 125 -0.08 1.55 16.27
C ALA A 125 0.98 0.90 15.36
N LEU A 126 0.56 0.40 14.20
CA LEU A 126 1.45 -0.21 13.21
C LEU A 126 2.55 0.75 12.74
N MET A 127 2.21 1.99 12.43
CA MET A 127 3.19 2.98 11.98
C MET A 127 4.24 3.29 13.06
N ARG A 128 3.81 3.35 14.32
CA ARG A 128 4.74 3.53 15.44
C ARG A 128 5.72 2.38 15.55
N GLU A 129 5.22 1.13 15.50
CA GLU A 129 6.05 -0.06 15.58
C GLU A 129 7.04 -0.15 14.40
N LEU A 130 6.61 0.14 13.17
CA LEU A 130 7.50 0.16 12.00
C LEU A 130 8.60 1.23 12.13
N VAL A 131 8.28 2.42 12.59
CA VAL A 131 9.27 3.49 12.81
C VAL A 131 10.26 3.09 13.92
N ASP A 132 9.77 2.48 15.01
CA ASP A 132 10.62 2.03 16.12
C ASP A 132 11.56 0.91 15.67
N LEU A 133 11.08 -0.05 14.85
CA LEU A 133 11.91 -1.08 14.23
C LEU A 133 12.98 -0.47 13.30
N GLY A 134 12.60 0.49 12.47
CA GLY A 134 13.54 1.18 11.57
C GLY A 134 14.63 1.93 12.34
N ARG A 135 14.26 2.66 13.39
CA ARG A 135 15.20 3.39 14.24
C ARG A 135 16.13 2.48 15.05
N GLY A 136 15.70 1.25 15.31
CA GLY A 136 16.53 0.22 15.94
C GLY A 136 17.54 -0.45 14.99
N ASP A 137 17.52 -0.12 13.71
CA ASP A 137 18.41 -0.71 12.71
C ASP A 137 19.68 0.10 12.55
N ASP A 138 20.82 -0.47 12.94
CA ASP A 138 22.14 0.17 12.88
C ASP A 138 22.58 0.62 11.48
N ARG A 139 21.93 0.15 10.43
CA ARG A 139 22.22 0.52 9.04
C ARG A 139 21.51 1.80 8.62
N LEU A 140 20.58 2.30 9.44
CA LEU A 140 19.85 3.52 9.15
C LEU A 140 20.78 4.74 9.24
N GLY A 141 20.88 5.48 8.14
CA GLY A 141 21.75 6.66 8.01
C GLY A 141 21.04 7.99 8.17
N VAL A 142 19.72 7.97 8.36
CA VAL A 142 18.87 9.15 8.49
C VAL A 142 17.82 8.90 9.57
N ASP A 143 17.31 9.94 10.19
CA ASP A 143 16.12 9.81 11.03
C ASP A 143 14.88 9.69 10.14
N ILE A 144 14.00 8.73 10.45
CA ILE A 144 12.75 8.47 9.72
C ILE A 144 11.55 8.69 10.61
N ASP A 145 10.45 9.12 10.02
CA ASP A 145 9.17 9.28 10.67
C ASP A 145 8.03 8.58 9.90
N VAL A 146 6.82 8.64 10.45
CA VAL A 146 5.62 8.08 9.81
C VAL A 146 5.36 8.69 8.44
N GLY A 147 5.65 9.98 8.26
CA GLY A 147 5.46 10.68 7.00
C GLY A 147 6.34 10.12 5.88
N ASP A 148 7.58 9.74 6.20
CA ASP A 148 8.50 9.13 5.24
C ASP A 148 7.95 7.83 4.67
N ILE A 149 7.34 7.00 5.52
CA ILE A 149 6.74 5.73 5.10
C ILE A 149 5.43 5.98 4.34
N VAL A 150 4.50 6.71 4.94
CA VAL A 150 3.13 6.86 4.44
C VAL A 150 3.10 7.66 3.14
N PHE A 151 3.75 8.84 3.10
CA PHE A 151 3.67 9.71 1.92
C PHE A 151 4.45 9.16 0.74
N ALA A 152 5.58 8.49 0.97
CA ALA A 152 6.29 7.81 -0.09
C ALA A 152 5.46 6.66 -0.68
N THR A 153 4.86 5.83 0.18
CA THR A 153 4.03 4.70 -0.25
C THR A 153 2.82 5.17 -1.06
N ILE A 154 2.10 6.18 -0.58
CA ILE A 154 0.96 6.76 -1.30
C ILE A 154 1.40 7.35 -2.65
N ARG A 155 2.51 8.09 -2.68
CA ARG A 155 3.00 8.75 -3.89
C ARG A 155 3.46 7.75 -4.94
N LEU A 156 4.20 6.72 -4.53
CA LEU A 156 4.70 5.67 -5.42
C LEU A 156 3.59 4.71 -5.88
N GLY A 157 2.57 4.49 -5.06
CA GLY A 157 1.41 3.66 -5.40
C GLY A 157 0.44 4.31 -6.38
N ARG A 158 0.66 5.55 -6.74
CA ARG A 158 -0.18 6.28 -7.69
C ARG A 158 0.29 6.04 -9.13
N PRO A 159 -0.56 5.49 -10.03
CA PRO A 159 -0.15 5.22 -11.40
C PRO A 159 0.33 6.46 -12.15
N LEU A 160 1.29 6.29 -13.04
CA LEU A 160 1.78 7.34 -13.90
C LEU A 160 0.78 7.59 -15.04
N ALA A 161 0.31 8.82 -15.20
CA ALA A 161 -0.65 9.23 -16.23
C ALA A 161 0.00 9.41 -17.61
N ILE A 162 0.84 8.46 -18.04
CA ILE A 162 1.60 8.50 -19.29
C ILE A 162 1.30 7.32 -20.23
N GLY A 163 0.21 6.58 -19.96
CA GLY A 163 -0.23 5.49 -20.83
C GLY A 163 0.58 4.20 -20.73
N LEU A 164 1.28 3.96 -19.62
CA LEU A 164 1.93 2.68 -19.35
C LEU A 164 0.89 1.59 -19.06
N PRO A 165 1.17 0.34 -19.46
CA PRO A 165 0.41 -0.80 -18.96
C PRO A 165 0.48 -0.90 -17.42
N PRO A 166 -0.60 -1.29 -16.72
CA PRO A 166 -0.64 -1.31 -15.26
C PRO A 166 0.43 -2.19 -14.60
N ASP A 167 0.80 -3.29 -15.22
CA ASP A 167 1.86 -4.20 -14.77
C ASP A 167 3.25 -3.59 -14.92
N GLU A 168 3.52 -2.86 -15.99
CA GLU A 168 4.77 -2.12 -16.17
C GLU A 168 4.89 -0.98 -15.15
N ASP A 169 3.82 -0.22 -14.94
CA ASP A 169 3.76 0.86 -13.94
C ASP A 169 4.04 0.31 -12.54
N ARG A 170 3.44 -0.83 -12.17
CA ARG A 170 3.67 -1.50 -10.89
C ARG A 170 5.15 -1.89 -10.70
N VAL A 171 5.78 -2.47 -11.71
CA VAL A 171 7.22 -2.82 -11.68
C VAL A 171 8.08 -1.57 -11.45
N ILE A 172 7.72 -0.46 -12.07
CA ILE A 172 8.43 0.82 -11.88
C ILE A 172 8.24 1.31 -10.45
N ALA A 173 7.03 1.28 -9.92
CA ALA A 173 6.71 1.70 -8.55
C ALA A 173 7.53 0.92 -7.51
N HIS A 174 7.55 -0.41 -7.59
CA HIS A 174 8.35 -1.26 -6.70
C HIS A 174 9.85 -0.95 -6.77
N ARG A 175 10.40 -0.78 -7.97
CA ARG A 175 11.82 -0.42 -8.16
C ARG A 175 12.13 0.98 -7.62
N GLN A 176 11.22 1.93 -7.74
CA GLN A 176 11.40 3.27 -7.17
C GLN A 176 11.34 3.23 -5.65
N LEU A 177 10.46 2.42 -5.09
CA LEU A 177 10.36 2.19 -3.66
C LEU A 177 11.67 1.62 -3.09
N ASP A 178 12.24 0.59 -3.72
CA ASP A 178 13.52 0.04 -3.31
C ASP A 178 14.61 1.11 -3.24
N ARG A 179 14.74 1.92 -4.27
CA ARG A 179 15.71 3.01 -4.33
C ARG A 179 15.46 4.09 -3.28
N TYR A 180 14.19 4.35 -2.96
CA TYR A 180 13.81 5.30 -1.92
C TYR A 180 14.25 4.80 -0.55
N VAL A 181 13.95 3.56 -0.22
CA VAL A 181 14.35 2.93 1.06
C VAL A 181 15.88 2.74 1.12
N ASP A 182 16.54 2.38 0.02
CA ASP A 182 18.01 2.30 -0.04
C ASP A 182 18.67 3.64 0.24
N GLY A 183 17.98 4.75 -0.06
CA GLY A 183 18.44 6.11 0.25
C GLY A 183 18.52 6.41 1.74
N TRP A 184 17.85 5.63 2.58
CA TRP A 184 17.91 5.76 4.05
C TRP A 184 19.11 5.06 4.68
N LEU A 185 19.74 4.13 3.95
CA LEU A 185 20.85 3.34 4.47
C LEU A 185 22.14 4.17 4.52
N LEU A 186 22.97 3.90 5.52
CA LEU A 186 24.32 4.40 5.58
C LEU A 186 25.10 4.01 4.34
N ARG A 187 25.63 4.97 3.62
CA ARG A 187 26.56 4.67 2.51
C ARG A 187 27.87 4.19 3.11
N PRO A 188 28.40 3.01 2.70
CA PRO A 188 29.73 2.64 3.10
C PRO A 188 30.68 3.77 2.67
N HIS A 189 31.46 4.31 3.62
CA HIS A 189 32.52 5.27 3.31
C HIS A 189 33.50 4.57 2.38
N THR A 190 33.49 4.93 1.10
CA THR A 190 34.61 4.65 0.22
C THR A 190 35.77 5.48 0.76
N ARG A 191 36.66 4.85 1.54
CA ARG A 191 37.97 5.44 1.83
C ARG A 191 38.61 5.69 0.47
N THR A 192 38.69 6.94 0.09
CA THR A 192 39.58 7.38 -1.00
C THR A 192 41.00 7.08 -0.51
N GLN A 193 41.56 5.92 -0.91
CA GLN A 193 43.00 5.70 -0.82
C GLN A 193 43.65 6.67 -1.79
N GLY A 194 44.39 7.62 -1.28
CA GLY A 194 45.24 8.45 -2.09
C GLY A 194 45.42 9.88 -1.62
N GLU A 195 46.02 10.09 -0.46
CA GLU A 195 46.92 11.20 -0.30
C GLU A 195 48.35 10.64 -0.22
N PRO A 196 49.22 10.86 -1.17
CA PRO A 196 50.64 10.59 -0.99
C PRO A 196 51.18 11.64 -0.01
N GLU A 197 51.79 11.16 1.07
CA GLU A 197 52.65 11.99 1.93
C GLU A 197 53.73 12.64 1.07
N ALA A 198 53.81 13.98 1.13
CA ALA A 198 54.95 14.78 0.68
C ALA A 198 55.61 15.42 1.89
#